data_7bdb64624eb3aed9423cd3f6a3fd373b
#
_entry.id   7bdb64624eb3aed9423cd3f6a3fd373b
#
_cell.length_a   1.000
_cell.length_b   1.000
_cell.length_c   1.000
_cell.angle_alpha   90.00
_cell.angle_beta   90.00
_cell.angle_gamma   90.00
#
_symmetry.space_group_name_H-M   'P 1'
#
loop_
_entity.id
_entity.type
_entity.pdbx_description
1 polymer ?
#
loop_
_entity_poly.entity_id
_entity_poly.type
_entity_poly.pdbx_seq_one_letter_code
_entity_poly.pdbx_strand_id
1 'polypeptide(L)'
;MYKRQEFFYPILQGYDSVAIEADVELGGTDQRFNLLAGRNLQKEYGQEAQAIIMMPLLEGLDGVDKMSKSKGNYIGINEAPSEMFGKAMSMPDELITRYFELLTDISLEELNKIKEGLANGDLHPMKMKKKVAREIINKYYDEDTAHAAQEEFERVFKEGDTPDEIPEVELATSDLEDGKLWIVKLVAATGLVDSNSEARRMIKQGAVSIDDKRYDKMNLDIEVKDGMVIKVGKRRFAKIILK
;
A
#
# COMPACT_ATOMS: atom_id res chain seq x y z
N MET A 1 -25.92 7.58 -13.72
CA MET A 1 -26.40 8.55 -14.75
C MET A 1 -25.18 9.31 -15.25
N TYR A 2 -24.72 9.03 -16.48
CA TYR A 2 -23.59 9.71 -17.08
C TYR A 2 -23.91 11.20 -17.29
N LYS A 3 -23.00 12.08 -16.89
CA LYS A 3 -23.11 13.51 -17.18
C LYS A 3 -22.71 13.77 -18.63
N ARG A 4 -23.36 14.71 -19.30
CA ARG A 4 -23.05 15.04 -20.71
C ARG A 4 -21.56 15.34 -20.96
N GLN A 5 -20.86 15.90 -19.97
CA GLN A 5 -19.43 16.20 -20.02
C GLN A 5 -18.57 14.94 -20.17
N GLU A 6 -19.02 13.79 -19.67
CA GLU A 6 -18.25 12.54 -19.74
C GLU A 6 -18.09 12.03 -21.18
N PHE A 7 -18.99 12.41 -22.10
CA PHE A 7 -18.86 12.10 -23.53
C PHE A 7 -17.71 12.83 -24.23
N PHE A 8 -17.24 13.95 -23.67
CA PHE A 8 -16.12 14.69 -24.23
C PHE A 8 -14.76 14.12 -23.83
N TYR A 9 -14.69 13.30 -22.79
CA TYR A 9 -13.44 12.76 -22.27
C TYR A 9 -12.60 12.04 -23.33
N PRO A 10 -13.16 11.09 -24.12
CA PRO A 10 -12.38 10.41 -25.16
C PRO A 10 -11.87 11.35 -26.26
N ILE A 11 -12.65 12.39 -26.57
CA ILE A 11 -12.28 13.38 -27.59
C ILE A 11 -11.17 14.29 -27.08
N LEU A 12 -11.27 14.77 -25.83
CA LEU A 12 -10.25 15.61 -25.20
C LEU A 12 -8.94 14.86 -25.05
N GLN A 13 -8.97 13.63 -24.50
CA GLN A 13 -7.79 12.79 -24.39
C GLN A 13 -7.20 12.46 -25.76
N GLY A 14 -8.05 12.16 -26.74
CA GLY A 14 -7.59 11.90 -28.11
C GLY A 14 -6.97 13.12 -28.79
N TYR A 15 -7.44 14.33 -28.47
CA TYR A 15 -6.84 15.56 -28.97
C TYR A 15 -5.48 15.85 -28.32
N ASP A 16 -5.26 15.44 -27.06
CA ASP A 16 -3.94 15.54 -26.44
C ASP A 16 -2.90 14.76 -27.27
N SER A 17 -3.24 13.56 -27.76
CA SER A 17 -2.37 12.78 -28.65
C SER A 17 -2.07 13.51 -29.95
N VAL A 18 -3.04 14.24 -30.52
CA VAL A 18 -2.84 15.09 -31.70
C VAL A 18 -1.92 16.27 -31.38
N ALA A 19 -2.17 16.94 -30.24
CA ALA A 19 -1.45 18.17 -29.88
C ALA A 19 0.05 17.94 -29.59
N ILE A 20 0.39 16.76 -29.03
CA ILE A 20 1.79 16.40 -28.75
C ILE A 20 2.43 15.56 -29.86
N GLU A 21 1.68 15.25 -30.94
CA GLU A 21 2.13 14.41 -32.04
C GLU A 21 2.66 13.04 -31.53
N ALA A 22 1.89 12.40 -30.66
CA ALA A 22 2.32 11.17 -29.97
C ALA A 22 2.58 10.03 -30.96
N ASP A 23 3.74 9.37 -30.85
CA ASP A 23 4.08 8.15 -31.59
C ASP A 23 3.55 6.88 -30.89
N VAL A 24 3.53 6.90 -29.56
CA VAL A 24 3.10 5.76 -28.72
C VAL A 24 2.31 6.29 -27.53
N GLU A 25 1.15 5.67 -27.28
CA GLU A 25 0.34 5.93 -26.08
C GLU A 25 0.23 4.66 -25.23
N LEU A 26 0.53 4.79 -23.93
CA LEU A 26 0.43 3.70 -22.96
C LEU A 26 -0.83 3.89 -22.12
N GLY A 27 -1.57 2.81 -21.88
CA GLY A 27 -2.75 2.87 -21.03
C GLY A 27 -3.16 1.53 -20.44
N GLY A 28 -4.14 1.56 -19.54
CA GLY A 28 -4.80 0.37 -19.05
C GLY A 28 -5.80 -0.19 -20.10
N THR A 29 -6.14 -1.46 -19.98
CA THR A 29 -7.16 -2.07 -20.86
C THR A 29 -8.52 -1.41 -20.74
N ASP A 30 -8.82 -0.73 -19.62
CA ASP A 30 -10.01 0.09 -19.39
C ASP A 30 -10.03 1.36 -20.25
N GLN A 31 -8.87 1.85 -20.70
CA GLN A 31 -8.71 3.04 -21.54
C GLN A 31 -8.75 2.76 -23.05
N ARG A 32 -8.98 1.50 -23.44
CA ARG A 32 -8.91 1.08 -24.86
C ARG A 32 -9.69 1.99 -25.80
N PHE A 33 -10.91 2.37 -25.41
CA PHE A 33 -11.76 3.23 -26.23
C PHE A 33 -11.15 4.62 -26.44
N ASN A 34 -10.63 5.24 -25.39
CA ASN A 34 -10.01 6.56 -25.44
C ASN A 34 -8.72 6.56 -26.28
N LEU A 35 -7.89 5.52 -26.11
CA LEU A 35 -6.66 5.34 -26.87
C LEU A 35 -6.94 5.21 -28.38
N LEU A 36 -7.98 4.44 -28.74
CA LEU A 36 -8.41 4.30 -30.13
C LEU A 36 -8.99 5.60 -30.69
N ALA A 37 -9.67 6.41 -29.87
CA ALA A 37 -10.14 7.74 -30.28
C ALA A 37 -8.96 8.65 -30.66
N GLY A 38 -7.86 8.61 -29.89
CA GLY A 38 -6.62 9.34 -30.21
C GLY A 38 -6.06 8.99 -31.60
N ARG A 39 -5.92 7.67 -31.87
CA ARG A 39 -5.47 7.21 -33.20
C ARG A 39 -6.36 7.71 -34.34
N ASN A 40 -7.66 7.71 -34.13
CA ASN A 40 -8.61 8.15 -35.18
C ASN A 40 -8.50 9.66 -35.39
N LEU A 41 -8.43 10.44 -34.31
CA LEU A 41 -8.24 11.89 -34.41
C LEU A 41 -6.93 12.27 -35.10
N GLN A 42 -5.80 11.63 -34.79
CA GLN A 42 -4.54 11.86 -35.48
C GLN A 42 -4.68 11.70 -37.00
N LYS A 43 -5.36 10.65 -37.47
CA LYS A 43 -5.63 10.45 -38.91
C LYS A 43 -6.46 11.61 -39.52
N GLU A 44 -7.53 12.05 -38.83
CA GLU A 44 -8.35 13.17 -39.26
C GLU A 44 -7.57 14.48 -39.34
N TYR A 45 -6.55 14.63 -38.47
CA TYR A 45 -5.62 15.79 -38.49
C TYR A 45 -4.43 15.60 -39.44
N GLY A 46 -4.40 14.52 -40.23
CA GLY A 46 -3.34 14.24 -41.21
C GLY A 46 -2.02 13.75 -40.60
N GLN A 47 -2.04 13.30 -39.37
CA GLN A 47 -0.89 12.73 -38.66
C GLN A 47 -0.81 11.21 -38.85
N GLU A 48 0.39 10.63 -38.68
CA GLU A 48 0.55 9.20 -38.53
C GLU A 48 -0.09 8.75 -37.20
N ALA A 49 -0.85 7.63 -37.25
CA ALA A 49 -1.56 7.16 -36.06
C ALA A 49 -0.62 6.45 -35.09
N GLN A 50 -0.58 6.90 -33.86
CA GLN A 50 0.21 6.35 -32.74
C GLN A 50 0.05 4.84 -32.57
N ALA A 51 1.07 4.15 -32.11
CA ALA A 51 0.97 2.82 -31.54
C ALA A 51 0.32 2.86 -30.16
N ILE A 52 -0.46 1.83 -29.83
CA ILE A 52 -1.10 1.69 -28.52
C ILE A 52 -0.55 0.48 -27.81
N ILE A 53 -0.07 0.67 -26.59
CA ILE A 53 0.33 -0.41 -25.68
C ILE A 53 -0.61 -0.41 -24.49
N MET A 54 -1.34 -1.52 -24.30
CA MET A 54 -2.30 -1.63 -23.19
C MET A 54 -1.84 -2.68 -22.19
N MET A 55 -1.81 -2.28 -20.92
CA MET A 55 -1.49 -3.17 -19.82
C MET A 55 -2.77 -3.58 -19.08
N PRO A 56 -2.86 -4.82 -18.58
CA PRO A 56 -3.93 -5.22 -17.70
C PRO A 56 -3.99 -4.34 -16.45
N LEU A 57 -5.18 -4.14 -15.88
CA LEU A 57 -5.31 -3.44 -14.61
C LEU A 57 -4.66 -4.26 -13.50
N LEU A 58 -3.98 -3.56 -12.60
CA LEU A 58 -3.44 -4.12 -11.37
C LEU A 58 -4.47 -3.93 -10.26
N GLU A 59 -4.88 -5.03 -9.65
CA GLU A 59 -5.74 -5.04 -8.47
C GLU A 59 -4.95 -4.56 -7.25
N GLY A 60 -5.61 -3.78 -6.39
CA GLY A 60 -5.03 -3.30 -5.13
C GLY A 60 -4.93 -4.39 -4.07
N LEU A 61 -4.37 -4.03 -2.92
CA LEU A 61 -4.16 -4.94 -1.79
C LEU A 61 -5.47 -5.51 -1.19
N ASP A 62 -6.62 -4.93 -1.54
CA ASP A 62 -7.96 -5.43 -1.20
C ASP A 62 -8.39 -6.63 -2.06
N GLY A 63 -7.72 -6.89 -3.18
CA GLY A 63 -8.02 -7.97 -4.11
C GLY A 63 -9.27 -7.78 -4.97
N VAL A 64 -9.89 -6.61 -4.95
CA VAL A 64 -11.17 -6.33 -5.61
C VAL A 64 -11.07 -5.14 -6.55
N ASP A 65 -10.68 -3.99 -6.01
CA ASP A 65 -10.62 -2.75 -6.75
C ASP A 65 -9.24 -2.56 -7.40
N LYS A 66 -9.21 -1.80 -8.50
CA LYS A 66 -7.92 -1.41 -9.08
C LYS A 66 -7.08 -0.64 -8.05
N MET A 67 -5.78 -0.87 -8.06
CA MET A 67 -4.84 -0.16 -7.20
C MET A 67 -4.94 1.35 -7.43
N SER A 68 -5.16 2.11 -6.36
CA SER A 68 -5.19 3.57 -6.44
C SER A 68 -4.87 4.26 -5.11
N LYS A 69 -4.29 5.46 -5.17
CA LYS A 69 -4.01 6.29 -3.99
C LYS A 69 -5.31 6.68 -3.25
N SER A 70 -6.37 7.02 -3.99
CA SER A 70 -7.65 7.45 -3.43
C SER A 70 -8.37 6.35 -2.63
N LYS A 71 -8.06 5.08 -2.88
CA LYS A 71 -8.62 3.93 -2.15
C LYS A 71 -7.72 3.44 -1.03
N GLY A 72 -6.48 3.91 -0.95
CA GLY A 72 -5.51 3.46 0.06
C GLY A 72 -5.06 1.99 -0.11
N ASN A 73 -5.38 1.34 -1.24
CA ASN A 73 -5.10 -0.07 -1.53
C ASN A 73 -3.83 -0.26 -2.37
N TYR A 74 -2.86 0.64 -2.25
CA TYR A 74 -1.67 0.70 -3.11
C TYR A 74 -0.37 0.46 -2.32
N ILE A 75 0.67 0.06 -3.07
CA ILE A 75 2.06 0.08 -2.62
C ILE A 75 2.71 1.32 -3.28
N GLY A 76 3.16 2.28 -2.48
CA GLY A 76 3.81 3.49 -2.99
C GLY A 76 5.28 3.24 -3.27
N ILE A 77 5.75 3.66 -4.44
CA ILE A 77 7.17 3.50 -4.84
C ILE A 77 8.13 4.42 -4.06
N ASN A 78 7.60 5.42 -3.36
CA ASN A 78 8.37 6.34 -2.51
C ASN A 78 8.19 6.02 -1.01
N GLU A 79 7.54 4.91 -0.67
CA GLU A 79 7.38 4.47 0.72
C GLU A 79 8.65 3.78 1.21
N ALA A 80 8.86 3.79 2.52
CA ALA A 80 9.98 3.05 3.12
C ALA A 80 9.92 1.55 2.74
N PRO A 81 11.07 0.90 2.50
CA PRO A 81 11.11 -0.51 2.10
C PRO A 81 10.38 -1.46 3.05
N SER A 82 10.45 -1.21 4.36
CA SER A 82 9.71 -1.97 5.38
C SER A 82 8.19 -1.83 5.24
N GLU A 83 7.68 -0.62 4.89
CA GLU A 83 6.26 -0.41 4.60
C GLU A 83 5.83 -1.10 3.31
N MET A 84 6.63 -0.97 2.23
CA MET A 84 6.36 -1.67 0.97
C MET A 84 6.28 -3.17 1.19
N PHE A 85 7.22 -3.74 1.97
CA PHE A 85 7.25 -5.15 2.31
C PHE A 85 5.99 -5.57 3.10
N GLY A 86 5.66 -4.83 4.15
CA GLY A 86 4.48 -5.09 4.97
C GLY A 86 3.17 -5.04 4.17
N LYS A 87 3.04 -4.08 3.26
CA LYS A 87 1.90 -3.95 2.35
C LYS A 87 1.83 -5.12 1.37
N ALA A 88 2.94 -5.47 0.72
CA ALA A 88 3.00 -6.63 -0.17
C ALA A 88 2.61 -7.93 0.56
N MET A 89 3.06 -8.12 1.81
CA MET A 89 2.66 -9.26 2.62
C MET A 89 1.17 -9.29 2.99
N SER A 90 0.46 -8.17 2.91
CA SER A 90 -0.98 -8.08 3.22
C SER A 90 -1.89 -8.48 2.07
N MET A 91 -1.36 -8.61 0.84
CA MET A 91 -2.18 -8.98 -0.32
C MET A 91 -2.86 -10.36 -0.13
N PRO A 92 -4.04 -10.60 -0.69
CA PRO A 92 -4.65 -11.92 -0.81
C PRO A 92 -3.77 -12.91 -1.57
N ASP A 93 -3.88 -14.21 -1.26
CA ASP A 93 -3.04 -15.24 -1.90
C ASP A 93 -3.31 -15.37 -3.41
N GLU A 94 -4.54 -15.08 -3.82
CA GLU A 94 -5.00 -15.10 -5.22
C GLU A 94 -4.26 -14.08 -6.09
N LEU A 95 -3.74 -13.01 -5.50
CA LEU A 95 -3.01 -11.97 -6.23
C LEU A 95 -1.53 -12.27 -6.43
N ILE A 96 -0.96 -13.27 -5.78
CA ILE A 96 0.48 -13.55 -5.82
C ILE A 96 0.97 -13.69 -7.27
N THR A 97 0.32 -14.53 -8.07
CA THR A 97 0.72 -14.76 -9.45
C THR A 97 0.55 -13.52 -10.33
N ARG A 98 -0.49 -12.73 -10.05
CA ARG A 98 -0.75 -11.48 -10.76
C ARG A 98 0.32 -10.44 -10.50
N TYR A 99 0.76 -10.32 -9.24
CA TYR A 99 1.82 -9.40 -8.85
C TYR A 99 3.18 -9.82 -9.42
N PHE A 100 3.48 -11.12 -9.46
CA PHE A 100 4.66 -11.60 -10.17
C PHE A 100 4.60 -11.24 -11.66
N GLU A 101 3.47 -11.47 -12.32
CA GLU A 101 3.30 -11.22 -13.76
C GLU A 101 3.43 -9.73 -14.13
N LEU A 102 2.89 -8.83 -13.32
CA LEU A 102 2.80 -7.41 -13.67
C LEU A 102 3.86 -6.52 -13.03
N LEU A 103 4.45 -6.92 -11.91
CA LEU A 103 5.33 -6.05 -11.12
C LEU A 103 6.78 -6.53 -11.07
N THR A 104 7.09 -7.72 -11.59
CA THR A 104 8.44 -8.27 -11.55
C THR A 104 8.97 -8.62 -12.94
N ASP A 105 10.28 -8.81 -13.05
CA ASP A 105 10.94 -9.14 -14.30
C ASP A 105 11.26 -10.65 -14.40
N ILE A 106 10.54 -11.51 -13.63
CA ILE A 106 10.74 -12.96 -13.70
C ILE A 106 10.39 -13.53 -15.09
N SER A 107 11.05 -14.59 -15.49
CA SER A 107 10.77 -15.25 -16.76
C SER A 107 9.38 -15.92 -16.79
N LEU A 108 8.79 -16.06 -17.97
CA LEU A 108 7.53 -16.80 -18.13
C LEU A 108 7.64 -18.25 -17.63
N GLU A 109 8.80 -18.88 -17.78
CA GLU A 109 9.04 -20.23 -17.26
C GLU A 109 8.96 -20.25 -15.73
N GLU A 110 9.57 -19.29 -15.06
CA GLU A 110 9.51 -19.18 -13.61
C GLU A 110 8.11 -18.82 -13.12
N LEU A 111 7.40 -17.91 -13.80
CA LEU A 111 6.01 -17.59 -13.50
C LEU A 111 5.12 -18.82 -13.58
N ASN A 112 5.27 -19.66 -14.61
CA ASN A 112 4.49 -20.89 -14.76
C ASN A 112 4.81 -21.89 -13.64
N LYS A 113 6.08 -22.06 -13.25
CA LYS A 113 6.46 -22.90 -12.10
C LYS A 113 5.83 -22.41 -10.79
N ILE A 114 5.75 -21.08 -10.60
CA ILE A 114 5.09 -20.50 -9.43
C ILE A 114 3.59 -20.77 -9.48
N LYS A 115 2.93 -20.57 -10.63
CA LYS A 115 1.50 -20.85 -10.83
C LYS A 115 1.16 -22.31 -10.51
N GLU A 116 1.90 -23.24 -11.07
CA GLU A 116 1.71 -24.67 -10.85
C GLU A 116 2.00 -25.07 -9.40
N GLY A 117 3.11 -24.60 -8.83
CA GLY A 117 3.50 -24.92 -7.46
C GLY A 117 2.55 -24.36 -6.39
N LEU A 118 1.91 -23.21 -6.63
CA LEU A 118 0.85 -22.70 -5.77
C LEU A 118 -0.45 -23.50 -5.91
N ALA A 119 -0.79 -23.91 -7.14
CA ALA A 119 -2.04 -24.63 -7.41
C ALA A 119 -2.03 -26.06 -6.84
N ASN A 120 -0.88 -26.75 -6.88
CA ASN A 120 -0.74 -28.11 -6.34
C ASN A 120 -0.26 -28.17 -4.89
N GLY A 121 0.06 -27.01 -4.26
CA GLY A 121 0.48 -26.91 -2.87
C GLY A 121 1.97 -27.17 -2.62
N ASP A 122 2.79 -27.34 -3.65
CA ASP A 122 4.25 -27.52 -3.53
C ASP A 122 4.95 -26.22 -3.06
N LEU A 123 4.37 -25.06 -3.40
CA LEU A 123 4.84 -23.75 -2.98
C LEU A 123 3.92 -23.14 -1.94
N HIS A 124 4.52 -22.72 -0.83
CA HIS A 124 3.76 -22.06 0.24
C HIS A 124 3.49 -20.59 -0.10
N PRO A 125 2.22 -20.11 -0.05
CA PRO A 125 1.86 -18.72 -0.39
C PRO A 125 2.69 -17.66 0.34
N MET A 126 2.93 -17.85 1.64
CA MET A 126 3.75 -16.93 2.44
C MET A 126 5.18 -16.75 1.89
N LYS A 127 5.80 -17.85 1.40
CA LYS A 127 7.14 -17.76 0.78
C LYS A 127 7.10 -16.97 -0.52
N MET A 128 6.03 -17.17 -1.30
CA MET A 128 5.85 -16.47 -2.58
C MET A 128 5.53 -14.99 -2.37
N LYS A 129 4.73 -14.63 -1.36
CA LYS A 129 4.53 -13.21 -0.98
C LYS A 129 5.85 -12.53 -0.59
N LYS A 130 6.69 -13.19 0.21
CA LYS A 130 8.01 -12.64 0.55
C LYS A 130 8.88 -12.45 -0.68
N LYS A 131 8.85 -13.41 -1.61
CA LYS A 131 9.60 -13.31 -2.86
C LYS A 131 9.13 -12.13 -3.70
N VAL A 132 7.81 -12.00 -3.95
CA VAL A 132 7.28 -10.89 -4.76
C VAL A 132 7.53 -9.54 -4.07
N ALA A 133 7.44 -9.47 -2.74
CA ALA A 133 7.75 -8.25 -1.99
C ALA A 133 9.21 -7.80 -2.20
N ARG A 134 10.17 -8.74 -2.13
CA ARG A 134 11.57 -8.44 -2.42
C ARG A 134 11.80 -7.99 -3.86
N GLU A 135 11.20 -8.68 -4.83
CA GLU A 135 11.31 -8.31 -6.26
C GLU A 135 10.80 -6.87 -6.49
N ILE A 136 9.67 -6.51 -5.87
CA ILE A 136 9.13 -5.15 -5.97
C ILE A 136 10.10 -4.13 -5.37
N ILE A 137 10.62 -4.39 -4.16
CA ILE A 137 11.56 -3.47 -3.50
C ILE A 137 12.86 -3.36 -4.29
N ASN A 138 13.42 -4.49 -4.73
CA ASN A 138 14.66 -4.51 -5.50
C ASN A 138 14.56 -3.69 -6.80
N LYS A 139 13.38 -3.58 -7.39
CA LYS A 139 13.14 -2.78 -8.61
C LYS A 139 13.31 -1.28 -8.39
N TYR A 140 13.03 -0.77 -7.19
CA TYR A 140 13.07 0.66 -6.87
C TYR A 140 14.25 1.06 -5.96
N TYR A 141 14.82 0.09 -5.26
CA TYR A 141 15.98 0.24 -4.38
C TYR A 141 17.10 -0.71 -4.85
N ASP A 142 17.52 -1.63 -3.98
CA ASP A 142 18.51 -2.66 -4.27
C ASP A 142 18.22 -3.97 -3.52
N GLU A 143 18.99 -5.01 -3.81
CA GLU A 143 18.79 -6.33 -3.24
C GLU A 143 19.07 -6.37 -1.73
N ASP A 144 20.08 -5.63 -1.25
CA ASP A 144 20.43 -5.57 0.18
C ASP A 144 19.29 -4.92 0.97
N THR A 145 18.75 -3.82 0.46
CA THR A 145 17.57 -3.14 1.03
C THR A 145 16.34 -4.05 1.07
N ALA A 146 16.10 -4.82 0.00
CA ALA A 146 14.99 -5.76 -0.05
C ALA A 146 15.14 -6.90 0.96
N HIS A 147 16.36 -7.40 1.17
CA HIS A 147 16.66 -8.39 2.20
C HIS A 147 16.50 -7.82 3.61
N ALA A 148 17.03 -6.63 3.88
CA ALA A 148 16.87 -5.97 5.17
C ALA A 148 15.39 -5.76 5.54
N ALA A 149 14.57 -5.32 4.58
CA ALA A 149 13.12 -5.17 4.78
C ALA A 149 12.44 -6.50 5.12
N GLN A 150 12.86 -7.62 4.51
CA GLN A 150 12.36 -8.94 4.86
C GLN A 150 12.78 -9.35 6.28
N GLU A 151 14.04 -9.17 6.64
CA GLU A 151 14.55 -9.53 7.96
C GLU A 151 13.86 -8.73 9.06
N GLU A 152 13.69 -7.42 8.87
CA GLU A 152 12.92 -6.58 9.78
C GLU A 152 11.48 -7.07 9.93
N PHE A 153 10.80 -7.36 8.81
CA PHE A 153 9.45 -7.90 8.83
C PHE A 153 9.40 -9.22 9.62
N GLU A 154 10.37 -10.13 9.41
CA GLU A 154 10.41 -11.42 10.12
C GLU A 154 10.65 -11.24 11.61
N ARG A 155 11.55 -10.34 12.00
CA ARG A 155 11.83 -10.00 13.39
C ARG A 155 10.57 -9.48 14.10
N VAL A 156 9.93 -8.47 13.52
CA VAL A 156 8.69 -7.88 14.07
C VAL A 156 7.56 -8.90 14.19
N PHE A 157 7.47 -9.82 13.21
CA PHE A 157 6.35 -10.80 13.18
C PHE A 157 6.59 -12.05 14.01
N LYS A 158 7.82 -12.59 14.06
CA LYS A 158 8.14 -13.80 14.81
C LYS A 158 8.43 -13.51 16.28
N GLU A 159 9.12 -12.43 16.55
CA GLU A 159 9.63 -12.09 17.89
C GLU A 159 8.74 -11.09 18.62
N GLY A 160 7.79 -10.48 17.91
CA GLY A 160 6.93 -9.45 18.48
C GLY A 160 7.66 -8.14 18.76
N ASP A 161 8.84 -7.99 18.17
CA ASP A 161 9.74 -6.88 18.37
C ASP A 161 9.21 -5.58 17.73
N THR A 162 9.82 -4.47 18.10
CA THR A 162 9.45 -3.14 17.60
C THR A 162 10.20 -2.86 16.29
N PRO A 163 9.56 -2.27 15.25
CA PRO A 163 10.24 -1.88 14.02
C PRO A 163 11.41 -0.92 14.29
N ASP A 164 12.44 -0.96 13.44
CA ASP A 164 13.59 -0.06 13.55
C ASP A 164 13.21 1.40 13.30
N GLU A 165 12.26 1.64 12.39
CA GLU A 165 11.68 2.96 12.13
C GLU A 165 10.21 2.98 12.55
N ILE A 166 9.88 3.81 13.55
CA ILE A 166 8.51 4.03 14.01
C ILE A 166 8.10 5.45 13.61
N PRO A 167 6.94 5.64 12.94
CA PRO A 167 6.42 6.96 12.66
C PRO A 167 6.31 7.80 13.93
N GLU A 168 6.88 9.01 13.92
CA GLU A 168 6.83 9.94 15.03
C GLU A 168 5.56 10.77 14.95
N VAL A 169 4.87 10.90 16.08
CA VAL A 169 3.64 11.68 16.22
C VAL A 169 3.83 12.73 17.30
N GLU A 170 3.69 13.98 16.91
CA GLU A 170 3.81 15.12 17.82
C GLU A 170 2.53 15.25 18.67
N LEU A 171 2.71 15.36 19.98
CA LEU A 171 1.64 15.62 20.94
C LEU A 171 1.98 16.87 21.75
N ALA A 172 1.09 17.86 21.73
CA ALA A 172 1.30 19.08 22.49
C ALA A 172 1.14 18.81 24.00
N THR A 173 2.08 19.30 24.80
CA THR A 173 2.00 19.17 26.27
C THR A 173 0.76 19.88 26.85
N SER A 174 0.20 20.85 26.12
CA SER A 174 -1.08 21.51 26.48
C SER A 174 -2.30 20.57 26.40
N ASP A 175 -2.21 19.47 25.69
CA ASP A 175 -3.29 18.49 25.56
C ASP A 175 -3.32 17.48 26.73
N LEU A 176 -2.31 17.55 27.60
CA LEU A 176 -2.18 16.69 28.78
C LEU A 176 -2.76 17.37 30.03
N GLU A 177 -3.46 16.59 30.83
CA GLU A 177 -3.91 16.99 32.18
C GLU A 177 -2.92 16.40 33.21
N ASP A 178 -2.15 17.23 33.88
CA ASP A 178 -1.09 16.81 34.83
C ASP A 178 -0.11 15.74 34.21
N GLY A 179 0.28 15.92 32.94
CA GLY A 179 1.17 14.99 32.22
C GLY A 179 0.51 13.69 31.82
N LYS A 180 -0.81 13.59 31.91
CA LYS A 180 -1.58 12.39 31.59
C LYS A 180 -2.58 12.65 30.47
N LEU A 181 -2.91 11.60 29.75
CA LEU A 181 -3.97 11.61 28.74
C LEU A 181 -4.79 10.32 28.82
N TRP A 182 -6.10 10.48 28.67
CA TRP A 182 -7.00 9.34 28.61
C TRP A 182 -6.62 8.40 27.47
N ILE A 183 -6.43 7.10 27.76
CA ILE A 183 -5.90 6.09 26.81
C ILE A 183 -6.61 6.10 25.46
N VAL A 184 -7.92 6.33 25.41
CA VAL A 184 -8.67 6.36 24.15
C VAL A 184 -8.29 7.58 23.31
N LYS A 185 -8.11 8.75 23.94
CA LYS A 185 -7.64 9.96 23.27
C LYS A 185 -6.20 9.80 22.82
N LEU A 186 -5.35 9.22 23.67
CA LEU A 186 -3.95 8.97 23.36
C LEU A 186 -3.82 8.08 22.12
N VAL A 187 -4.52 6.94 22.06
CA VAL A 187 -4.51 6.03 20.90
C VAL A 187 -5.08 6.71 19.64
N ALA A 188 -6.14 7.51 19.77
CA ALA A 188 -6.69 8.23 18.61
C ALA A 188 -5.74 9.32 18.10
N ALA A 189 -5.03 10.02 18.98
CA ALA A 189 -4.07 11.06 18.63
C ALA A 189 -2.87 10.53 17.82
N THR A 190 -2.56 9.23 17.92
CA THR A 190 -1.47 8.62 17.13
C THR A 190 -1.78 8.50 15.65
N GLY A 191 -3.04 8.66 15.22
CA GLY A 191 -3.44 8.38 13.82
C GLY A 191 -3.44 6.91 13.42
N LEU A 192 -3.13 5.99 14.35
CA LEU A 192 -3.15 4.55 14.11
C LEU A 192 -4.56 3.97 13.99
N VAL A 193 -5.56 4.76 14.35
CA VAL A 193 -6.99 4.44 14.28
C VAL A 193 -7.76 5.66 13.76
N ASP A 194 -8.83 5.41 13.01
CA ASP A 194 -9.60 6.48 12.36
C ASP A 194 -10.53 7.24 13.31
N SER A 195 -10.78 6.73 14.50
CA SER A 195 -11.72 7.35 15.45
C SER A 195 -11.55 6.86 16.89
N ASN A 196 -12.07 7.66 17.83
CA ASN A 196 -12.21 7.26 19.23
C ASN A 196 -13.03 5.95 19.42
N SER A 197 -13.98 5.69 18.52
CA SER A 197 -14.80 4.47 18.55
C SER A 197 -13.96 3.27 18.18
N GLU A 198 -13.08 3.38 17.19
CA GLU A 198 -12.13 2.34 16.85
C GLU A 198 -11.10 2.15 17.96
N ALA A 199 -10.55 3.21 18.52
CA ALA A 199 -9.63 3.12 19.65
C ALA A 199 -10.23 2.31 20.81
N ARG A 200 -11.48 2.59 21.20
CA ARG A 200 -12.19 1.83 22.23
C ARG A 200 -12.33 0.35 21.88
N ARG A 201 -12.65 0.04 20.63
CA ARG A 201 -12.77 -1.34 20.15
C ARG A 201 -11.44 -2.09 20.27
N MET A 202 -10.35 -1.45 19.80
CA MET A 202 -9.01 -2.05 19.84
C MET A 202 -8.51 -2.25 21.28
N ILE A 203 -8.73 -1.29 22.17
CA ILE A 203 -8.40 -1.43 23.61
C ILE A 203 -9.19 -2.60 24.22
N LYS A 204 -10.52 -2.65 24.03
CA LYS A 204 -11.37 -3.70 24.57
C LYS A 204 -10.96 -5.12 24.09
N GLN A 205 -10.43 -5.22 22.86
CA GLN A 205 -9.89 -6.46 22.31
C GLN A 205 -8.49 -6.78 22.84
N GLY A 206 -7.91 -5.90 23.69
CA GLY A 206 -6.54 -6.04 24.18
C GLY A 206 -5.51 -5.96 23.06
N ALA A 207 -5.81 -5.25 21.98
CA ALA A 207 -4.94 -5.08 20.83
C ALA A 207 -4.08 -3.80 20.91
N VAL A 208 -4.07 -3.13 22.06
CA VAL A 208 -3.25 -1.93 22.30
C VAL A 208 -2.17 -2.24 23.33
N SER A 209 -0.92 -1.91 23.04
CA SER A 209 0.17 -1.88 24.00
C SER A 209 0.90 -0.54 23.96
N ILE A 210 1.44 -0.14 25.08
CA ILE A 210 2.24 1.07 25.29
C ILE A 210 3.52 0.62 26.00
N ASP A 211 4.68 0.89 25.41
CA ASP A 211 5.99 0.42 25.88
C ASP A 211 5.94 -1.07 26.27
N ASP A 212 5.47 -1.91 25.33
CA ASP A 212 5.28 -3.36 25.44
C ASP A 212 4.25 -3.83 26.49
N LYS A 213 3.68 -2.94 27.27
CA LYS A 213 2.64 -3.26 28.22
C LYS A 213 1.26 -3.21 27.58
N ARG A 214 0.53 -4.32 27.63
CA ARG A 214 -0.82 -4.46 27.05
C ARG A 214 -1.88 -3.79 27.91
N TYR A 215 -2.82 -3.13 27.25
CA TYR A 215 -3.96 -2.45 27.88
C TYR A 215 -5.28 -2.96 27.29
N ASP A 216 -6.20 -3.31 28.19
CA ASP A 216 -7.56 -3.81 27.87
C ASP A 216 -8.67 -2.99 28.54
N LYS A 217 -8.30 -2.01 29.38
CA LYS A 217 -9.22 -1.14 30.11
C LYS A 217 -9.23 0.27 29.51
N MET A 218 -10.44 0.77 29.27
CA MET A 218 -10.66 2.08 28.65
C MET A 218 -10.62 3.26 29.64
N ASN A 219 -10.79 2.99 30.95
CA ASN A 219 -10.88 4.02 31.99
C ASN A 219 -9.53 4.23 32.67
N LEU A 220 -8.51 4.51 31.85
CA LEU A 220 -7.14 4.71 32.32
C LEU A 220 -6.62 6.04 31.77
N ASP A 221 -6.01 6.83 32.63
CA ASP A 221 -5.19 7.97 32.26
C ASP A 221 -3.73 7.51 32.25
N ILE A 222 -3.10 7.64 31.09
CA ILE A 222 -1.73 7.22 30.84
C ILE A 222 -0.81 8.41 31.05
N GLU A 223 0.22 8.25 31.88
CA GLU A 223 1.31 9.21 31.99
C GLU A 223 2.11 9.18 30.68
N VAL A 224 2.04 10.27 29.91
CA VAL A 224 2.67 10.36 28.60
C VAL A 224 4.12 10.80 28.76
N LYS A 225 5.03 10.06 28.11
CA LYS A 225 6.47 10.35 28.12
C LYS A 225 6.96 10.56 26.71
N ASP A 226 7.95 11.43 26.56
CA ASP A 226 8.64 11.60 25.29
C ASP A 226 9.32 10.29 24.87
N GLY A 227 9.20 9.93 23.60
CA GLY A 227 9.70 8.67 23.07
C GLY A 227 8.82 7.43 23.35
N MET A 228 7.65 7.57 24.01
CA MET A 228 6.72 6.49 24.30
C MET A 228 6.24 5.82 22.99
N VAL A 229 6.29 4.49 22.94
CA VAL A 229 5.86 3.71 21.77
C VAL A 229 4.47 3.13 22.00
N ILE A 230 3.56 3.42 21.07
CA ILE A 230 2.18 2.90 21.08
C ILE A 230 2.03 1.94 19.91
N LYS A 231 1.54 0.71 20.20
CA LYS A 231 1.26 -0.34 19.23
C LYS A 231 -0.23 -0.63 19.20
N VAL A 232 -0.82 -0.68 18.00
CA VAL A 232 -2.22 -1.04 17.80
C VAL A 232 -2.33 -2.21 16.82
N GLY A 233 -2.80 -3.35 17.32
CA GLY A 233 -2.80 -4.60 16.58
C GLY A 233 -1.41 -5.19 16.41
N LYS A 234 -1.15 -5.81 15.26
CA LYS A 234 0.12 -6.51 15.00
C LYS A 234 1.18 -5.66 14.28
N ARG A 235 0.77 -4.56 13.62
CA ARG A 235 1.60 -3.87 12.62
C ARG A 235 1.66 -2.35 12.77
N ARG A 236 0.74 -1.75 13.51
CA ARG A 236 0.63 -0.29 13.59
C ARG A 236 1.36 0.19 14.84
N PHE A 237 2.39 1.01 14.61
CA PHE A 237 3.22 1.59 15.68
C PHE A 237 3.27 3.10 15.50
N ALA A 238 3.37 3.82 16.61
CA ALA A 238 3.66 5.26 16.64
C ALA A 238 4.52 5.57 17.85
N LYS A 239 5.46 6.50 17.68
CA LYS A 239 6.31 7.02 18.75
C LYS A 239 5.87 8.44 19.05
N ILE A 240 5.56 8.71 20.31
CA ILE A 240 5.13 10.03 20.76
C ILE A 240 6.33 10.95 20.95
N ILE A 241 6.25 12.14 20.36
CA ILE A 241 7.19 13.25 20.58
C ILE A 241 6.42 14.37 21.26
N LEU A 242 6.82 14.72 22.47
CA LEU A 242 6.19 15.82 23.23
C LEU A 242 6.74 17.18 22.77
N LYS A 243 5.82 18.10 22.50
CA LYS A 243 6.13 19.51 22.18
C LYS A 243 5.47 20.50 23.12
#